data_642b56eca6edaaed9fe0ec1ca36f165d
#
_entry.id   642b56eca6edaaed9fe0ec1ca36f165d
#
_cell.length_a   1.000
_cell.length_b   1.000
_cell.length_c   1.000
_cell.angle_alpha   90.00
_cell.angle_beta   90.00
_cell.angle_gamma   90.00
#
_symmetry.space_group_name_H-M   'P 1'
#
loop_
_entity.id
_entity.type
_entity.pdbx_description
1 polymer ?
#
loop_
_entity_poly.entity_id
_entity_poly.type
_entity_poly.pdbx_seq_one_letter_code
_entity_poly.pdbx_strand_id
1 'polypeptide(L)'
;MHSAVFLIEFGAIILGLGLLGRLAGRFSFSPIPLYLLAGLAFGKGGLLPLGASEEFVAIGAEIGVILLLLMLGLEYTASDLVSNLKTQYPAGLVDFAFNALPGAAAALLMGWGPVAAVVLAGVTWISSSGVIAKVLGDLGRLGNRETPVILSILVLEDLAMAVYLPIITALLAGVGLAAGSATLAIALGVAGAVLFVAVRYGRLISRFVSSDDPEKLLLVVLGLTLLVAGVAQQLQVSAAVGAFLVGIALSGEVAEGAHTLLSPLRDLFAAVFFVFFGLHTDPASIPPVLLPALALAVVTALTKIATGHWAARRAGIGVKGRWRAGGTLVARGEFSIVIAGLAVTAGVQPQLGPFATAYVLILVVIGPLTARYTEPVATYLTRRRAAVPLGKGGNTVPGAGCLPDAEAVSGAEAVPGAEAVSGPEAVAVHVPDPGPGSASDRVSDADRV
;
A
#
# COMPACT_ATOMS: atom_id res chain seq x y z
N MET A 1 7.56 -27.66 30.25
CA MET A 1 8.57 -26.60 30.17
C MET A 1 8.51 -25.84 28.83
N HIS A 2 8.17 -26.48 27.69
CA HIS A 2 8.10 -25.81 26.38
C HIS A 2 7.07 -24.67 26.30
N SER A 3 5.91 -24.78 26.97
CA SER A 3 4.85 -23.75 26.89
C SER A 3 5.23 -22.43 27.57
N ALA A 4 5.95 -22.46 28.69
CA ALA A 4 6.34 -21.25 29.40
C ALA A 4 7.44 -20.47 28.64
N VAL A 5 8.42 -21.18 28.07
CA VAL A 5 9.47 -20.56 27.24
C VAL A 5 8.86 -19.93 26.00
N PHE A 6 7.94 -20.65 25.34
CA PHE A 6 7.19 -20.11 24.19
C PHE A 6 6.44 -18.81 24.54
N LEU A 7 5.69 -18.80 25.66
CA LEU A 7 4.96 -17.59 26.07
C LEU A 7 5.90 -16.42 26.39
N ILE A 8 7.07 -16.67 26.98
CA ILE A 8 8.08 -15.64 27.26
C ILE A 8 8.64 -15.08 25.94
N GLU A 9 9.07 -15.95 25.03
CA GLU A 9 9.62 -15.51 23.72
C GLU A 9 8.57 -14.76 22.90
N PHE A 10 7.38 -15.32 22.77
CA PHE A 10 6.29 -14.71 22.00
C PHE A 10 5.84 -13.37 22.62
N GLY A 11 5.70 -13.32 23.95
CA GLY A 11 5.38 -12.08 24.67
C GLY A 11 6.48 -11.02 24.49
N ALA A 12 7.74 -11.44 24.53
CA ALA A 12 8.88 -10.53 24.31
C ALA A 12 8.88 -10.00 22.85
N ILE A 13 8.57 -10.84 21.85
CA ILE A 13 8.45 -10.41 20.45
C ILE A 13 7.35 -9.36 20.32
N ILE A 14 6.14 -9.65 20.79
CA ILE A 14 5.00 -8.72 20.65
C ILE A 14 5.27 -7.41 21.39
N LEU A 15 5.81 -7.47 22.61
CA LEU A 15 6.19 -6.28 23.37
C LEU A 15 7.27 -5.48 22.62
N GLY A 16 8.31 -6.15 22.12
CA GLY A 16 9.37 -5.54 21.34
C GLY A 16 8.83 -4.83 20.09
N LEU A 17 7.92 -5.48 19.34
CA LEU A 17 7.26 -4.89 18.19
C LEU A 17 6.43 -3.66 18.56
N GLY A 18 5.69 -3.72 19.67
CA GLY A 18 4.94 -2.57 20.19
C GLY A 18 5.85 -1.39 20.54
N LEU A 19 7.00 -1.65 21.16
CA LEU A 19 8.00 -0.62 21.49
C LEU A 19 8.65 -0.04 20.22
N LEU A 20 9.00 -0.89 19.24
CA LEU A 20 9.53 -0.44 17.95
C LEU A 20 8.51 0.38 17.16
N GLY A 21 7.23 -0.05 17.16
CA GLY A 21 6.13 0.71 16.56
C GLY A 21 5.95 2.09 17.20
N ARG A 22 6.04 2.15 18.54
CA ARG A 22 5.99 3.42 19.28
C ARG A 22 7.18 4.32 18.95
N LEU A 23 8.36 3.73 18.82
CA LEU A 23 9.58 4.45 18.42
C LEU A 23 9.45 5.02 17.01
N ALA A 24 9.00 4.20 16.05
CA ALA A 24 8.73 4.63 14.67
C ALA A 24 7.73 5.80 14.62
N GLY A 25 6.62 5.69 15.38
CA GLY A 25 5.60 6.73 15.48
C GLY A 25 6.14 8.07 15.99
N ARG A 26 7.11 8.05 16.93
CA ARG A 26 7.74 9.27 17.44
C ARG A 26 8.50 10.05 16.37
N PHE A 27 9.01 9.36 15.35
CA PHE A 27 9.75 9.97 14.24
C PHE A 27 8.89 10.11 12.97
N SER A 28 7.60 9.80 13.04
CA SER A 28 6.68 9.78 11.87
C SER A 28 7.18 8.87 10.74
N PHE A 29 7.82 7.73 11.09
CA PHE A 29 8.22 6.69 10.16
C PHE A 29 7.27 5.49 10.19
N SER A 30 7.19 4.77 9.07
CA SER A 30 6.56 3.44 9.07
C SER A 30 7.33 2.48 9.97
N PRO A 31 6.66 1.65 10.80
CA PRO A 31 7.34 0.68 11.66
C PRO A 31 7.95 -0.51 10.89
N ILE A 32 7.55 -0.74 9.64
CA ILE A 32 7.98 -1.89 8.81
C ILE A 32 9.50 -2.07 8.76
N PRO A 33 10.32 -1.02 8.50
CA PRO A 33 11.78 -1.17 8.51
C PRO A 33 12.31 -1.69 9.84
N LEU A 34 11.75 -1.22 10.96
CA LEU A 34 12.19 -1.64 12.29
C LEU A 34 11.81 -3.10 12.59
N TYR A 35 10.66 -3.56 12.10
CA TYR A 35 10.24 -4.95 12.21
C TYR A 35 11.15 -5.88 11.41
N LEU A 36 11.49 -5.51 10.17
CA LEU A 36 12.46 -6.24 9.35
C LEU A 36 13.84 -6.30 10.00
N LEU A 37 14.33 -5.17 10.52
CA LEU A 37 15.62 -5.08 11.24
C LEU A 37 15.61 -5.91 12.52
N ALA A 38 14.51 -5.91 13.27
CA ALA A 38 14.35 -6.78 14.43
C ALA A 38 14.41 -8.26 14.02
N GLY A 39 13.71 -8.65 12.95
CA GLY A 39 13.80 -9.99 12.40
C GLY A 39 15.23 -10.38 12.02
N LEU A 40 15.96 -9.50 11.33
CA LEU A 40 17.38 -9.69 11.00
C LEU A 40 18.26 -9.84 12.25
N ALA A 41 18.00 -9.06 13.30
CA ALA A 41 18.80 -9.10 14.54
C ALA A 41 18.58 -10.37 15.35
N PHE A 42 17.37 -10.94 15.31
CA PHE A 42 16.97 -12.14 16.07
C PHE A 42 16.86 -13.41 15.23
N GLY A 43 17.19 -13.34 13.93
CA GLY A 43 17.15 -14.46 12.99
C GLY A 43 18.43 -15.26 12.91
N LYS A 44 18.47 -16.15 11.92
CA LYS A 44 19.64 -17.02 11.62
C LYS A 44 20.86 -16.15 11.29
N GLY A 45 21.92 -16.26 12.10
CA GLY A 45 23.11 -15.42 11.95
C GLY A 45 23.00 -14.05 12.62
N GLY A 46 21.92 -13.75 13.32
CA GLY A 46 21.71 -12.53 14.09
C GLY A 46 22.31 -12.58 15.50
N LEU A 47 22.02 -11.56 16.31
CA LEU A 47 22.61 -11.38 17.66
C LEU A 47 22.12 -12.42 18.67
N LEU A 48 20.83 -12.81 18.61
CA LEU A 48 20.17 -13.73 19.54
C LEU A 48 19.13 -14.55 18.76
N PRO A 49 19.48 -15.72 18.20
CA PRO A 49 18.54 -16.51 17.42
C PRO A 49 17.42 -17.05 18.31
N LEU A 50 16.17 -16.79 17.89
CA LEU A 50 14.96 -17.30 18.51
C LEU A 50 14.63 -18.68 17.90
N GLY A 51 14.42 -19.70 18.74
CA GLY A 51 14.23 -21.06 18.26
C GLY A 51 12.90 -21.70 18.60
N ALA A 52 12.27 -21.33 19.72
CA ALA A 52 11.08 -22.03 20.20
C ALA A 52 9.76 -21.57 19.57
N SER A 53 9.74 -20.40 18.92
CA SER A 53 8.53 -19.79 18.34
C SER A 53 8.50 -19.77 16.82
N GLU A 54 9.48 -20.39 16.13
CA GLU A 54 9.64 -20.31 14.67
C GLU A 54 8.38 -20.78 13.90
N GLU A 55 7.80 -21.92 14.28
CA GLU A 55 6.60 -22.47 13.64
C GLU A 55 5.37 -21.58 13.84
N PHE A 56 5.18 -21.04 15.04
CA PHE A 56 4.07 -20.13 15.34
C PHE A 56 4.22 -18.79 14.59
N VAL A 57 5.44 -18.26 14.53
CA VAL A 57 5.73 -17.04 13.79
C VAL A 57 5.49 -17.25 12.30
N ALA A 58 5.79 -18.45 11.76
CA ALA A 58 5.51 -18.81 10.37
C ALA A 58 3.99 -18.80 10.08
N ILE A 59 3.19 -19.46 10.92
CA ILE A 59 1.72 -19.47 10.80
C ILE A 59 1.16 -18.04 10.96
N GLY A 60 1.67 -17.30 11.94
CA GLY A 60 1.28 -15.91 12.15
C GLY A 60 1.60 -15.00 10.96
N ALA A 61 2.73 -15.23 10.30
CA ALA A 61 3.12 -14.52 9.10
C ALA A 61 2.17 -14.81 7.92
N GLU A 62 1.77 -16.08 7.74
CA GLU A 62 0.81 -16.48 6.71
C GLU A 62 -0.56 -15.81 6.94
N ILE A 63 -1.06 -15.83 8.18
CA ILE A 63 -2.28 -15.11 8.57
C ILE A 63 -2.11 -13.60 8.31
N GLY A 64 -0.94 -13.05 8.59
CA GLY A 64 -0.62 -11.63 8.34
C GLY A 64 -0.79 -11.24 6.87
N VAL A 65 -0.26 -12.05 5.95
CA VAL A 65 -0.43 -11.83 4.50
C VAL A 65 -1.90 -11.95 4.10
N ILE A 66 -2.61 -12.96 4.59
CA ILE A 66 -4.04 -13.15 4.32
C ILE A 66 -4.84 -11.93 4.78
N LEU A 67 -4.60 -11.43 5.99
CA LEU A 67 -5.28 -10.25 6.52
C LEU A 67 -4.91 -8.96 5.76
N LEU A 68 -3.64 -8.79 5.38
CA LEU A 68 -3.22 -7.64 4.56
C LEU A 68 -3.99 -7.59 3.24
N LEU A 69 -4.11 -8.73 2.56
CA LEU A 69 -4.82 -8.81 1.28
C LEU A 69 -6.34 -8.72 1.43
N LEU A 70 -6.90 -9.28 2.48
CA LEU A 70 -8.32 -9.10 2.81
C LEU A 70 -8.65 -7.62 2.99
N MET A 71 -7.88 -6.92 3.84
CA MET A 71 -8.09 -5.50 4.13
C MET A 71 -7.98 -4.64 2.87
N LEU A 72 -7.01 -4.96 2.02
CA LEU A 72 -6.89 -4.32 0.72
C LEU A 72 -8.13 -4.55 -0.14
N GLY A 73 -8.63 -5.78 -0.18
CA GLY A 73 -9.86 -6.11 -0.90
C GLY A 73 -11.09 -5.36 -0.38
N LEU A 74 -11.19 -5.11 0.95
CA LEU A 74 -12.28 -4.35 1.57
C LEU A 74 -12.29 -2.86 1.19
N GLU A 75 -11.16 -2.29 0.77
CA GLU A 75 -11.06 -0.89 0.34
C GLU A 75 -11.71 -0.64 -1.03
N TYR A 76 -11.98 -1.69 -1.79
CA TYR A 76 -12.47 -1.57 -3.17
C TYR A 76 -13.82 -2.26 -3.37
N THR A 77 -14.72 -1.57 -4.06
CA THR A 77 -15.90 -2.23 -4.60
C THR A 77 -15.59 -2.81 -5.99
N ALA A 78 -16.29 -3.87 -6.35
CA ALA A 78 -16.16 -4.48 -7.68
C ALA A 78 -16.49 -3.47 -8.83
N SER A 79 -17.35 -2.49 -8.57
CA SER A 79 -17.69 -1.41 -9.52
C SER A 79 -16.56 -0.41 -9.69
N ASP A 80 -15.89 -0.02 -8.59
CA ASP A 80 -14.74 0.89 -8.62
C ASP A 80 -13.58 0.26 -9.38
N LEU A 81 -13.37 -1.03 -9.16
CA LEU A 81 -12.37 -1.81 -9.87
C LEU A 81 -12.56 -1.73 -11.39
N VAL A 82 -13.78 -2.00 -11.88
CA VAL A 82 -14.09 -1.95 -13.32
C VAL A 82 -13.99 -0.53 -13.88
N SER A 83 -14.41 0.49 -13.14
CA SER A 83 -14.34 1.89 -13.56
C SER A 83 -12.90 2.39 -13.65
N ASN A 84 -12.07 2.10 -12.64
CA ASN A 84 -10.67 2.48 -12.61
C ASN A 84 -9.85 1.80 -13.69
N LEU A 85 -10.11 0.51 -13.95
CA LEU A 85 -9.50 -0.21 -15.07
C LEU A 85 -9.69 0.51 -16.40
N LYS A 86 -10.92 0.95 -16.71
CA LYS A 86 -11.25 1.59 -18.00
C LYS A 86 -10.58 2.94 -18.18
N THR A 87 -10.38 3.70 -17.11
CA THR A 87 -9.87 5.08 -17.19
C THR A 87 -8.35 5.17 -17.00
N GLN A 88 -7.79 4.35 -16.14
CA GLN A 88 -6.38 4.45 -15.72
C GLN A 88 -5.49 3.33 -16.26
N TYR A 89 -6.01 2.39 -17.08
CA TYR A 89 -5.17 1.31 -17.62
C TYR A 89 -3.89 1.78 -18.32
N PRO A 90 -3.84 2.95 -19.03
CA PRO A 90 -2.57 3.38 -19.62
C PRO A 90 -1.54 3.77 -18.57
N ALA A 91 -1.98 4.30 -17.40
CA ALA A 91 -1.09 4.60 -16.30
C ALA A 91 -0.51 3.31 -15.69
N GLY A 92 -1.35 2.28 -15.52
CA GLY A 92 -0.90 0.96 -15.07
C GLY A 92 0.10 0.29 -16.03
N LEU A 93 -0.12 0.39 -17.36
CA LEU A 93 0.80 -0.17 -18.35
C LEU A 93 2.17 0.55 -18.34
N VAL A 94 2.17 1.88 -18.26
CA VAL A 94 3.42 2.66 -18.15
C VAL A 94 4.11 2.35 -16.84
N ASP A 95 3.36 2.23 -15.76
CA ASP A 95 3.89 1.87 -14.45
C ASP A 95 4.54 0.49 -14.48
N PHE A 96 3.86 -0.52 -15.03
CA PHE A 96 4.42 -1.86 -15.24
C PHE A 96 5.72 -1.79 -16.05
N ALA A 97 5.69 -1.18 -17.24
CA ALA A 97 6.87 -1.14 -18.11
C ALA A 97 8.07 -0.46 -17.42
N PHE A 98 7.85 0.68 -16.80
CA PHE A 98 8.94 1.48 -16.23
C PHE A 98 9.49 0.91 -14.92
N ASN A 99 8.72 0.10 -14.19
CA ASN A 99 9.14 -0.42 -12.90
C ASN A 99 9.42 -1.93 -12.89
N ALA A 100 8.76 -2.73 -13.72
CA ALA A 100 9.05 -4.14 -13.86
C ALA A 100 10.31 -4.40 -14.70
N LEU A 101 10.49 -3.68 -15.82
CA LEU A 101 11.64 -3.89 -16.71
C LEU A 101 13.00 -3.68 -16.04
N PRO A 102 13.22 -2.64 -15.21
CA PRO A 102 14.50 -2.50 -14.48
C PRO A 102 14.81 -3.69 -13.57
N GLY A 103 13.81 -4.25 -12.88
CA GLY A 103 13.99 -5.43 -12.06
C GLY A 103 14.36 -6.67 -12.88
N ALA A 104 13.60 -6.91 -13.96
CA ALA A 104 13.92 -8.00 -14.89
C ALA A 104 15.33 -7.87 -15.46
N ALA A 105 15.68 -6.68 -15.93
CA ALA A 105 17.01 -6.39 -16.48
C ALA A 105 18.11 -6.61 -15.43
N ALA A 106 17.92 -6.16 -14.20
CA ALA A 106 18.87 -6.35 -13.13
C ALA A 106 19.13 -7.84 -12.84
N ALA A 107 18.09 -8.68 -12.76
CA ALA A 107 18.23 -10.12 -12.54
C ALA A 107 18.99 -10.79 -13.71
N LEU A 108 18.69 -10.41 -14.95
CA LEU A 108 19.40 -10.95 -16.13
C LEU A 108 20.87 -10.50 -16.15
N LEU A 109 21.18 -9.24 -15.84
CA LEU A 109 22.54 -8.71 -15.75
C LEU A 109 23.35 -9.36 -14.63
N MET A 110 22.70 -9.75 -13.53
CA MET A 110 23.32 -10.51 -12.45
C MET A 110 23.47 -12.02 -12.77
N GLY A 111 22.98 -12.46 -13.95
CA GLY A 111 23.07 -13.86 -14.36
C GLY A 111 22.11 -14.80 -13.61
N TRP A 112 21.05 -14.30 -12.98
CA TRP A 112 20.11 -15.09 -12.19
C TRP A 112 19.08 -15.88 -13.02
N GLY A 113 19.04 -15.64 -14.32
CA GLY A 113 18.18 -16.35 -15.25
C GLY A 113 16.75 -15.79 -15.37
N PRO A 114 15.95 -16.35 -16.29
CA PRO A 114 14.66 -15.76 -16.67
C PRO A 114 13.60 -15.85 -15.57
N VAL A 115 13.61 -16.92 -14.76
CA VAL A 115 12.64 -17.08 -13.67
C VAL A 115 12.87 -16.00 -12.60
N ALA A 116 14.12 -15.80 -12.18
CA ALA A 116 14.46 -14.72 -11.25
C ALA A 116 14.19 -13.34 -11.85
N ALA A 117 14.31 -13.16 -13.16
CA ALA A 117 13.97 -11.92 -13.84
C ALA A 117 12.47 -11.60 -13.73
N VAL A 118 11.60 -12.59 -13.94
CA VAL A 118 10.16 -12.41 -13.71
C VAL A 118 9.89 -12.08 -12.25
N VAL A 119 10.46 -12.83 -11.32
CA VAL A 119 10.28 -12.56 -9.87
C VAL A 119 10.72 -11.15 -9.51
N LEU A 120 11.93 -10.73 -9.90
CA LEU A 120 12.45 -9.41 -9.55
C LEU A 120 11.69 -8.28 -10.27
N ALA A 121 11.11 -8.54 -11.44
CA ALA A 121 10.18 -7.62 -12.09
C ALA A 121 8.97 -7.31 -11.20
N GLY A 122 8.35 -8.32 -10.60
CA GLY A 122 7.24 -8.13 -9.66
C GLY A 122 7.66 -7.40 -8.38
N VAL A 123 8.83 -7.78 -7.81
CA VAL A 123 9.40 -7.12 -6.62
C VAL A 123 9.58 -5.63 -6.82
N THR A 124 10.04 -5.21 -8.00
CA THR A 124 10.32 -3.81 -8.30
C THR A 124 9.12 -3.03 -8.82
N TRP A 125 8.11 -3.71 -9.32
CA TRP A 125 6.93 -3.08 -9.88
C TRP A 125 6.00 -2.53 -8.80
N ILE A 126 5.62 -3.38 -7.82
CA ILE A 126 4.55 -3.06 -6.88
C ILE A 126 4.97 -2.05 -5.81
N SER A 127 4.12 -1.07 -5.55
CA SER A 127 4.26 -0.09 -4.48
C SER A 127 3.60 -0.61 -3.19
N SER A 128 3.95 -0.03 -2.03
CA SER A 128 3.30 -0.34 -0.76
C SER A 128 2.10 0.55 -0.51
N SER A 129 0.90 0.00 -0.65
CA SER A 129 -0.36 0.70 -0.36
C SER A 129 -0.43 1.16 1.10
N GLY A 130 0.00 0.31 2.05
CA GLY A 130 -0.02 0.62 3.49
C GLY A 130 0.93 1.76 3.86
N VAL A 131 2.17 1.74 3.36
CA VAL A 131 3.14 2.83 3.60
C VAL A 131 2.66 4.13 2.96
N ILE A 132 2.14 4.07 1.73
CA ILE A 132 1.67 5.25 1.00
C ILE A 132 0.45 5.87 1.69
N ALA A 133 -0.54 5.08 2.10
CA ALA A 133 -1.71 5.56 2.83
C ALA A 133 -1.30 6.28 4.13
N LYS A 134 -0.38 5.67 4.90
CA LYS A 134 0.17 6.29 6.11
C LYS A 134 0.87 7.62 5.79
N VAL A 135 1.74 7.65 4.78
CA VAL A 135 2.47 8.86 4.38
C VAL A 135 1.53 9.97 3.93
N LEU A 136 0.49 9.65 3.17
CA LEU A 136 -0.54 10.62 2.76
C LEU A 136 -1.28 11.19 3.97
N GLY A 137 -1.62 10.34 4.94
CA GLY A 137 -2.24 10.75 6.22
C GLY A 137 -1.31 11.65 7.04
N ASP A 138 -0.08 11.22 7.28
CA ASP A 138 0.93 11.95 8.08
C ASP A 138 1.29 13.32 7.46
N LEU A 139 1.25 13.45 6.14
CA LEU A 139 1.49 14.70 5.41
C LEU A 139 0.22 15.56 5.21
N GLY A 140 -0.95 15.12 5.69
CA GLY A 140 -2.22 15.81 5.50
C GLY A 140 -2.64 15.93 4.03
N ARG A 141 -2.31 14.95 3.19
CA ARG A 141 -2.53 15.01 1.74
C ARG A 141 -3.67 14.13 1.23
N LEU A 142 -4.45 13.50 2.11
CA LEU A 142 -5.57 12.63 1.72
C LEU A 142 -6.61 13.35 0.85
N GLY A 143 -6.91 14.64 1.14
CA GLY A 143 -7.83 15.47 0.36
C GLY A 143 -7.22 16.15 -0.87
N ASN A 144 -5.97 15.90 -1.22
CA ASN A 144 -5.30 16.55 -2.33
C ASN A 144 -5.79 16.02 -3.69
N ARG A 145 -5.74 16.88 -4.72
CA ARG A 145 -6.18 16.53 -6.09
C ARG A 145 -5.38 15.40 -6.75
N GLU A 146 -4.12 15.21 -6.37
CA GLU A 146 -3.27 14.12 -6.85
C GLU A 146 -3.56 12.78 -6.19
N THR A 147 -4.17 12.74 -5.02
CA THR A 147 -4.39 11.51 -4.25
C THR A 147 -5.25 10.47 -4.99
N PRO A 148 -6.36 10.82 -5.66
CA PRO A 148 -7.09 9.85 -6.47
C PRO A 148 -6.26 9.20 -7.58
N VAL A 149 -5.30 9.93 -8.17
CA VAL A 149 -4.39 9.36 -9.19
C VAL A 149 -3.42 8.36 -8.57
N ILE A 150 -2.86 8.69 -7.40
CA ILE A 150 -1.98 7.79 -6.64
C ILE A 150 -2.74 6.50 -6.31
N LEU A 151 -3.92 6.62 -5.71
CA LEU A 151 -4.75 5.48 -5.34
C LEU A 151 -5.15 4.64 -6.56
N SER A 152 -5.47 5.26 -7.70
CA SER A 152 -5.79 4.51 -8.92
C SER A 152 -4.61 3.67 -9.43
N ILE A 153 -3.38 4.15 -9.30
CA ILE A 153 -2.19 3.37 -9.68
C ILE A 153 -2.02 2.19 -8.72
N LEU A 154 -2.13 2.42 -7.41
CA LEU A 154 -2.06 1.35 -6.40
C LEU A 154 -3.10 0.25 -6.66
N VAL A 155 -4.36 0.64 -6.92
CA VAL A 155 -5.43 -0.30 -7.28
C VAL A 155 -5.07 -1.15 -8.49
N LEU A 156 -4.50 -0.53 -9.54
CA LEU A 156 -4.10 -1.25 -10.75
C LEU A 156 -2.93 -2.21 -10.48
N GLU A 157 -1.97 -1.80 -9.66
CA GLU A 157 -0.87 -2.66 -9.22
C GLU A 157 -1.41 -3.86 -8.43
N ASP A 158 -2.29 -3.62 -7.46
CA ASP A 158 -2.85 -4.65 -6.59
C ASP A 158 -3.72 -5.64 -7.38
N LEU A 159 -4.54 -5.13 -8.30
CA LEU A 159 -5.32 -5.98 -9.21
C LEU A 159 -4.42 -6.81 -10.12
N ALA A 160 -3.35 -6.20 -10.64
CA ALA A 160 -2.39 -6.92 -11.45
C ALA A 160 -1.67 -8.02 -10.64
N MET A 161 -1.44 -7.80 -9.34
CA MET A 161 -0.88 -8.83 -8.44
C MET A 161 -1.82 -10.02 -8.26
N ALA A 162 -3.13 -9.84 -8.28
CA ALA A 162 -4.09 -10.94 -8.26
C ALA A 162 -3.94 -11.91 -9.46
N VAL A 163 -3.38 -11.42 -10.57
CA VAL A 163 -3.02 -12.24 -11.75
C VAL A 163 -1.56 -12.66 -11.71
N TYR A 164 -0.67 -11.77 -11.28
CA TYR A 164 0.78 -11.98 -11.32
C TYR A 164 1.25 -13.04 -10.34
N LEU A 165 0.69 -13.09 -9.11
CA LEU A 165 1.05 -14.09 -8.11
C LEU A 165 0.75 -15.53 -8.55
N PRO A 166 -0.42 -15.87 -9.10
CA PRO A 166 -0.64 -17.18 -9.70
C PRO A 166 0.34 -17.52 -10.84
N ILE A 167 0.68 -16.55 -11.69
CA ILE A 167 1.67 -16.76 -12.76
C ILE A 167 3.04 -17.10 -12.17
N ILE A 168 3.49 -16.35 -11.17
CA ILE A 168 4.77 -16.63 -10.49
C ILE A 168 4.72 -18.02 -9.84
N THR A 169 3.66 -18.34 -9.11
CA THR A 169 3.50 -19.63 -8.42
C THR A 169 3.59 -20.80 -9.42
N ALA A 170 2.89 -20.69 -10.54
CA ALA A 170 2.94 -21.69 -11.61
C ALA A 170 4.35 -21.82 -12.23
N LEU A 171 5.04 -20.68 -12.44
CA LEU A 171 6.40 -20.65 -12.96
C LEU A 171 7.39 -21.29 -11.99
N LEU A 172 7.24 -21.04 -10.70
CA LEU A 172 8.10 -21.55 -9.63
C LEU A 172 7.88 -23.03 -9.35
N ALA A 173 6.69 -23.56 -9.60
CA ALA A 173 6.40 -24.98 -9.46
C ALA A 173 7.21 -25.87 -10.43
N GLY A 174 7.97 -25.28 -11.37
CA GLY A 174 8.87 -26.02 -12.27
C GLY A 174 8.17 -26.96 -13.22
N VAL A 175 6.87 -26.84 -13.35
CA VAL A 175 6.02 -27.69 -14.21
C VAL A 175 6.30 -27.30 -15.66
N GLY A 176 6.66 -28.25 -16.52
CA GLY A 176 6.95 -27.99 -17.92
C GLY A 176 5.85 -27.17 -18.61
N LEU A 177 6.14 -26.49 -19.72
CA LEU A 177 5.27 -25.52 -20.38
C LEU A 177 3.80 -25.99 -20.54
N ALA A 178 3.57 -27.28 -20.83
CA ALA A 178 2.22 -27.84 -20.98
C ALA A 178 1.47 -27.95 -19.63
N ALA A 179 2.13 -28.46 -18.59
CA ALA A 179 1.53 -28.57 -17.27
C ALA A 179 1.50 -27.19 -16.56
N GLY A 180 2.49 -26.34 -16.80
CA GLY A 180 2.49 -24.94 -16.35
C GLY A 180 1.35 -24.13 -16.95
N SER A 181 1.04 -24.31 -18.23
CA SER A 181 -0.11 -23.68 -18.87
C SER A 181 -1.45 -24.16 -18.30
N ALA A 182 -1.56 -25.44 -17.96
CA ALA A 182 -2.76 -25.98 -17.31
C ALA A 182 -2.93 -25.42 -15.89
N THR A 183 -1.87 -25.41 -15.09
CA THR A 183 -1.86 -24.82 -13.74
C THR A 183 -2.22 -23.34 -13.80
N LEU A 184 -1.62 -22.59 -14.72
CA LEU A 184 -1.94 -21.18 -14.94
C LEU A 184 -3.40 -20.97 -15.36
N ALA A 185 -3.90 -21.82 -16.30
CA ALA A 185 -5.30 -21.74 -16.73
C ALA A 185 -6.27 -22.06 -15.59
N ILE A 186 -5.96 -23.03 -14.73
CA ILE A 186 -6.74 -23.35 -13.53
C ILE A 186 -6.70 -22.16 -12.55
N ALA A 187 -5.50 -21.63 -12.26
CA ALA A 187 -5.34 -20.51 -11.35
C ALA A 187 -6.10 -19.25 -11.83
N LEU A 188 -5.98 -18.90 -13.11
CA LEU A 188 -6.72 -17.80 -13.72
C LEU A 188 -8.23 -18.08 -13.78
N GLY A 189 -8.61 -19.32 -14.06
CA GLY A 189 -10.01 -19.77 -14.07
C GLY A 189 -10.64 -19.65 -12.68
N VAL A 190 -9.94 -20.11 -11.63
CA VAL A 190 -10.39 -20.00 -10.23
C VAL A 190 -10.49 -18.53 -9.82
N ALA A 191 -9.43 -17.73 -10.06
CA ALA A 191 -9.44 -16.30 -9.75
C ALA A 191 -10.57 -15.57 -10.50
N GLY A 192 -10.76 -15.87 -11.79
CA GLY A 192 -11.85 -15.33 -12.59
C GLY A 192 -13.23 -15.76 -12.10
N ALA A 193 -13.40 -17.02 -11.70
CA ALA A 193 -14.65 -17.54 -11.15
C ALA A 193 -14.98 -16.87 -9.80
N VAL A 194 -14.01 -16.74 -8.90
CA VAL A 194 -14.20 -16.07 -7.61
C VAL A 194 -14.50 -14.59 -7.82
N LEU A 195 -13.78 -13.91 -8.71
CA LEU A 195 -14.06 -12.52 -9.08
C LEU A 195 -15.47 -12.37 -9.68
N PHE A 196 -15.88 -13.28 -10.57
CA PHE A 196 -17.24 -13.30 -11.10
C PHE A 196 -18.29 -13.47 -10.00
N VAL A 197 -18.07 -14.40 -9.07
CA VAL A 197 -18.94 -14.61 -7.90
C VAL A 197 -18.98 -13.36 -7.03
N ALA A 198 -17.81 -12.74 -6.75
CA ALA A 198 -17.72 -11.51 -5.97
C ALA A 198 -18.53 -10.36 -6.61
N VAL A 199 -18.35 -10.14 -7.91
CA VAL A 199 -19.08 -9.09 -8.67
C VAL A 199 -20.58 -9.39 -8.76
N ARG A 200 -20.94 -10.65 -9.03
CA ARG A 200 -22.35 -11.02 -9.31
C ARG A 200 -23.16 -11.23 -8.04
N TYR A 201 -22.54 -11.77 -6.99
CA TYR A 201 -23.20 -12.19 -5.75
C TYR A 201 -22.68 -11.47 -4.51
N GLY A 202 -21.81 -10.48 -4.64
CA GLY A 202 -21.19 -9.77 -3.50
C GLY A 202 -22.24 -9.20 -2.52
N ARG A 203 -23.33 -8.61 -3.02
CA ARG A 203 -24.44 -8.13 -2.18
C ARG A 203 -25.13 -9.26 -1.37
N LEU A 204 -25.26 -10.45 -1.95
CA LEU A 204 -25.84 -11.62 -1.26
C LEU A 204 -24.87 -12.13 -0.18
N ILE A 205 -23.58 -12.20 -0.52
CA ILE A 205 -22.52 -12.58 0.42
C ILE A 205 -22.48 -11.57 1.58
N SER A 206 -22.45 -10.27 1.30
CA SER A 206 -22.47 -9.23 2.33
C SER A 206 -23.71 -9.34 3.22
N ARG A 207 -24.90 -9.59 2.67
CA ARG A 207 -26.13 -9.77 3.46
C ARG A 207 -26.07 -11.03 4.33
N PHE A 208 -25.45 -12.12 3.85
CA PHE A 208 -25.29 -13.35 4.60
C PHE A 208 -24.30 -13.18 5.77
N VAL A 209 -23.23 -12.41 5.53
CA VAL A 209 -22.16 -12.13 6.51
C VAL A 209 -22.55 -11.03 7.48
N SER A 210 -23.49 -10.14 7.09
CA SER A 210 -23.95 -9.01 7.91
C SER A 210 -24.44 -9.45 9.28
N SER A 211 -23.97 -8.77 10.33
CA SER A 211 -24.40 -8.95 11.70
C SER A 211 -24.26 -7.63 12.45
N ASP A 212 -25.26 -7.29 13.27
CA ASP A 212 -25.21 -6.16 14.20
C ASP A 212 -24.28 -6.40 15.39
N ASP A 213 -23.89 -7.66 15.59
CA ASP A 213 -22.98 -8.09 16.64
C ASP A 213 -21.53 -8.09 16.09
N PRO A 214 -20.63 -7.25 16.62
CA PRO A 214 -19.26 -7.15 16.16
C PRO A 214 -18.47 -8.46 16.26
N GLU A 215 -18.71 -9.26 17.30
CA GLU A 215 -18.04 -10.56 17.49
C GLU A 215 -18.42 -11.53 16.37
N LYS A 216 -19.70 -11.62 16.04
CA LYS A 216 -20.19 -12.49 14.97
C LYS A 216 -19.67 -12.05 13.61
N LEU A 217 -19.71 -10.73 13.33
CA LEU A 217 -19.17 -10.19 12.10
C LEU A 217 -17.68 -10.54 11.94
N LEU A 218 -16.87 -10.30 13.00
CA LEU A 218 -15.45 -10.64 13.00
C LEU A 218 -15.22 -12.12 12.71
N LEU A 219 -15.89 -13.01 13.43
CA LEU A 219 -15.70 -14.46 13.31
C LEU A 219 -16.11 -14.97 11.93
N VAL A 220 -17.25 -14.50 11.40
CA VAL A 220 -17.74 -14.91 10.08
C VAL A 220 -16.82 -14.42 8.96
N VAL A 221 -16.41 -13.16 8.98
CA VAL A 221 -15.52 -12.60 7.95
C VAL A 221 -14.15 -13.28 8.00
N LEU A 222 -13.56 -13.39 9.18
CA LEU A 222 -12.25 -14.04 9.35
C LEU A 222 -12.32 -15.51 8.96
N GLY A 223 -13.33 -16.23 9.43
CA GLY A 223 -13.54 -17.65 9.13
C GLY A 223 -13.74 -17.89 7.63
N LEU A 224 -14.59 -17.08 6.97
CA LEU A 224 -14.80 -17.15 5.52
C LEU A 224 -13.49 -16.88 4.75
N THR A 225 -12.74 -15.89 5.20
CA THR A 225 -11.46 -15.51 4.55
C THR A 225 -10.43 -16.63 4.66
N LEU A 226 -10.23 -17.17 5.86
CA LEU A 226 -9.29 -18.29 6.08
C LEU A 226 -9.73 -19.54 5.30
N LEU A 227 -11.03 -19.83 5.25
CA LEU A 227 -11.56 -20.95 4.49
C LEU A 227 -11.29 -20.79 3.00
N VAL A 228 -11.63 -19.63 2.42
CA VAL A 228 -11.40 -19.36 0.99
C VAL A 228 -9.90 -19.32 0.67
N ALA A 229 -9.09 -18.73 1.53
CA ALA A 229 -7.63 -18.73 1.39
C ALA A 229 -7.06 -20.15 1.39
N GLY A 230 -7.49 -21.01 2.33
CA GLY A 230 -7.08 -22.42 2.39
C GLY A 230 -7.54 -23.23 1.18
N VAL A 231 -8.79 -23.04 0.72
CA VAL A 231 -9.28 -23.67 -0.51
C VAL A 231 -8.49 -23.21 -1.74
N ALA A 232 -8.21 -21.90 -1.84
CA ALA A 232 -7.37 -21.36 -2.91
C ALA A 232 -5.99 -22.04 -2.94
N GLN A 233 -5.35 -22.18 -1.77
CA GLN A 233 -4.07 -22.85 -1.63
C GLN A 233 -4.10 -24.33 -2.06
N GLN A 234 -5.18 -25.04 -1.71
CA GLN A 234 -5.40 -26.42 -2.19
C GLN A 234 -5.53 -26.50 -3.72
N LEU A 235 -6.10 -25.48 -4.35
CA LEU A 235 -6.24 -25.36 -5.79
C LEU A 235 -5.00 -24.77 -6.48
N GLN A 236 -3.87 -24.70 -5.75
CA GLN A 236 -2.60 -24.10 -6.24
C GLN A 236 -2.71 -22.61 -6.60
N VAL A 237 -3.68 -21.91 -6.00
CA VAL A 237 -3.83 -20.46 -6.04
C VAL A 237 -3.31 -19.88 -4.72
N SER A 238 -2.66 -18.74 -4.76
CA SER A 238 -2.18 -18.08 -3.53
C SER A 238 -3.32 -17.82 -2.55
N ALA A 239 -3.13 -18.19 -1.28
CA ALA A 239 -4.07 -17.89 -0.18
C ALA A 239 -4.37 -16.38 -0.09
N ALA A 240 -3.34 -15.56 -0.32
CA ALA A 240 -3.44 -14.11 -0.37
C ALA A 240 -4.43 -13.60 -1.43
N VAL A 241 -4.40 -14.17 -2.63
CA VAL A 241 -5.36 -13.84 -3.71
C VAL A 241 -6.77 -14.23 -3.29
N GLY A 242 -6.96 -15.41 -2.68
CA GLY A 242 -8.25 -15.84 -2.14
C GLY A 242 -8.82 -14.82 -1.15
N ALA A 243 -8.01 -14.36 -0.21
CA ALA A 243 -8.38 -13.36 0.79
C ALA A 243 -8.76 -12.01 0.16
N PHE A 244 -7.96 -11.52 -0.81
CA PHE A 244 -8.25 -10.30 -1.56
C PHE A 244 -9.61 -10.35 -2.25
N LEU A 245 -9.93 -11.46 -2.91
CA LEU A 245 -11.20 -11.64 -3.59
C LEU A 245 -12.40 -11.70 -2.62
N VAL A 246 -12.21 -12.27 -1.42
CA VAL A 246 -13.23 -12.18 -0.34
C VAL A 246 -13.45 -10.72 0.05
N GLY A 247 -12.38 -9.94 0.23
CA GLY A 247 -12.48 -8.52 0.55
C GLY A 247 -13.31 -7.75 -0.50
N ILE A 248 -13.02 -7.94 -1.79
CA ILE A 248 -13.79 -7.33 -2.89
C ILE A 248 -15.27 -7.77 -2.90
N ALA A 249 -15.56 -9.01 -2.49
CA ALA A 249 -16.92 -9.54 -2.43
C ALA A 249 -17.78 -8.87 -1.35
N LEU A 250 -17.14 -8.40 -0.27
CA LEU A 250 -17.82 -7.66 0.80
C LEU A 250 -17.96 -6.18 0.40
N SER A 251 -19.09 -5.58 0.75
CA SER A 251 -19.40 -4.21 0.33
C SER A 251 -20.27 -3.48 1.36
N GLY A 252 -20.26 -2.13 1.30
CA GLY A 252 -21.08 -1.27 2.16
C GLY A 252 -20.72 -1.40 3.63
N GLU A 253 -21.69 -1.31 4.52
CA GLU A 253 -21.52 -1.32 5.98
C GLU A 253 -20.76 -2.55 6.49
N VAL A 254 -20.92 -3.70 5.84
CA VAL A 254 -20.20 -4.93 6.19
C VAL A 254 -18.71 -4.79 5.95
N ALA A 255 -18.30 -4.18 4.83
CA ALA A 255 -16.89 -3.94 4.54
C ALA A 255 -16.28 -2.94 5.53
N GLU A 256 -16.97 -1.85 5.84
CA GLU A 256 -16.52 -0.84 6.82
C GLU A 256 -16.41 -1.41 8.23
N GLY A 257 -17.42 -2.19 8.67
CA GLY A 257 -17.42 -2.88 9.95
C GLY A 257 -16.28 -3.90 10.05
N ALA A 258 -16.12 -4.75 9.03
CA ALA A 258 -15.04 -5.73 8.95
C ALA A 258 -13.66 -5.04 8.93
N HIS A 259 -13.51 -3.95 8.19
CA HIS A 259 -12.28 -3.16 8.14
C HIS A 259 -11.92 -2.64 9.54
N THR A 260 -12.87 -2.09 10.28
CA THR A 260 -12.64 -1.55 11.62
C THR A 260 -12.23 -2.63 12.61
N LEU A 261 -12.93 -3.78 12.59
CA LEU A 261 -12.70 -4.88 13.53
C LEU A 261 -11.41 -5.65 13.24
N LEU A 262 -11.05 -5.82 11.98
CA LEU A 262 -9.88 -6.60 11.57
C LEU A 262 -8.59 -5.79 11.51
N SER A 263 -8.65 -4.45 11.46
CA SER A 263 -7.46 -3.59 11.41
C SER A 263 -6.44 -3.87 12.51
N PRO A 264 -6.81 -4.02 13.80
CA PRO A 264 -5.85 -4.33 14.84
C PRO A 264 -5.21 -5.72 14.67
N LEU A 265 -5.98 -6.71 14.19
CA LEU A 265 -5.46 -8.05 13.91
C LEU A 265 -4.49 -8.03 12.74
N ARG A 266 -4.85 -7.33 11.66
CA ARG A 266 -3.95 -7.12 10.53
C ARG A 266 -2.64 -6.47 10.98
N ASP A 267 -2.68 -5.42 11.79
CA ASP A 267 -1.47 -4.72 12.24
C ASP A 267 -0.57 -5.62 13.07
N LEU A 268 -1.17 -6.44 13.96
CA LEU A 268 -0.44 -7.43 14.74
C LEU A 268 0.24 -8.48 13.85
N PHE A 269 -0.53 -9.15 13.00
CA PHE A 269 -0.02 -10.24 12.17
C PHE A 269 0.87 -9.74 11.02
N ALA A 270 0.65 -8.53 10.51
CA ALA A 270 1.56 -7.88 9.57
C ALA A 270 2.93 -7.61 10.22
N ALA A 271 2.97 -7.14 11.47
CA ALA A 271 4.23 -6.98 12.20
C ALA A 271 4.96 -8.33 12.36
N VAL A 272 4.23 -9.40 12.70
CA VAL A 272 4.78 -10.77 12.77
C VAL A 272 5.32 -11.22 11.41
N PHE A 273 4.60 -10.95 10.31
CA PHE A 273 5.04 -11.26 8.95
C PHE A 273 6.38 -10.58 8.60
N PHE A 274 6.52 -9.29 8.88
CA PHE A 274 7.78 -8.58 8.58
C PHE A 274 8.95 -9.09 9.44
N VAL A 275 8.70 -9.44 10.70
CA VAL A 275 9.71 -10.08 11.55
C VAL A 275 10.09 -11.45 11.01
N PHE A 276 9.11 -12.28 10.68
CA PHE A 276 9.34 -13.61 10.10
C PHE A 276 10.24 -13.55 8.88
N PHE A 277 9.97 -12.60 7.97
CA PHE A 277 10.81 -12.43 6.79
C PHE A 277 12.25 -12.02 7.16
N GLY A 278 12.41 -11.13 8.13
CA GLY A 278 13.73 -10.76 8.65
C GLY A 278 14.45 -11.93 9.33
N LEU A 279 13.73 -12.75 10.10
CA LEU A 279 14.28 -13.95 10.79
C LEU A 279 14.88 -14.96 9.81
N HIS A 280 14.31 -15.09 8.61
CA HIS A 280 14.77 -16.02 7.58
C HIS A 280 15.87 -15.45 6.67
N THR A 281 16.24 -14.19 6.86
CA THR A 281 17.31 -13.53 6.09
C THR A 281 18.58 -13.47 6.95
N ASP A 282 19.66 -14.07 6.47
CA ASP A 282 20.96 -13.95 7.11
C ASP A 282 21.55 -12.54 6.91
N PRO A 283 21.80 -11.76 7.97
CA PRO A 283 22.39 -10.42 7.86
C PRO A 283 23.73 -10.42 7.12
N ALA A 284 24.54 -11.49 7.25
CA ALA A 284 25.82 -11.60 6.58
C ALA A 284 25.68 -11.73 5.04
N SER A 285 24.49 -12.12 4.56
CA SER A 285 24.19 -12.23 3.13
C SER A 285 23.79 -10.89 2.47
N ILE A 286 23.51 -9.84 3.25
CA ILE A 286 23.08 -8.52 2.74
C ILE A 286 24.25 -7.71 2.15
N PRO A 287 25.43 -7.59 2.77
CA PRO A 287 26.52 -6.74 2.27
C PRO A 287 26.91 -7.00 0.81
N PRO A 288 26.98 -8.25 0.30
CA PRO A 288 27.31 -8.52 -1.09
C PRO A 288 26.29 -8.00 -2.09
N VAL A 289 25.01 -7.92 -1.69
CA VAL A 289 23.88 -7.49 -2.54
C VAL A 289 23.47 -6.03 -2.32
N LEU A 290 24.04 -5.36 -1.32
CA LEU A 290 23.63 -4.01 -0.91
C LEU A 290 23.85 -2.98 -2.04
N LEU A 291 25.00 -3.00 -2.69
CA LEU A 291 25.31 -2.04 -3.76
C LEU A 291 24.41 -2.23 -4.99
N PRO A 292 24.22 -3.43 -5.54
CA PRO A 292 23.28 -3.62 -6.65
C PRO A 292 21.82 -3.36 -6.23
N ALA A 293 21.42 -3.69 -4.98
CA ALA A 293 20.10 -3.35 -4.47
C ALA A 293 19.90 -1.83 -4.37
N LEU A 294 20.90 -1.08 -3.90
CA LEU A 294 20.86 0.39 -3.87
C LEU A 294 20.78 0.99 -5.28
N ALA A 295 21.57 0.48 -6.22
CA ALA A 295 21.52 0.93 -7.61
C ALA A 295 20.12 0.72 -8.22
N LEU A 296 19.54 -0.47 -8.02
CA LEU A 296 18.19 -0.77 -8.48
C LEU A 296 17.14 0.10 -7.76
N ALA A 297 17.29 0.34 -6.47
CA ALA A 297 16.40 1.21 -5.69
C ALA A 297 16.39 2.65 -6.24
N VAL A 298 17.56 3.19 -6.58
CA VAL A 298 17.66 4.52 -7.21
C VAL A 298 16.98 4.53 -8.58
N VAL A 299 17.23 3.55 -9.43
CA VAL A 299 16.61 3.45 -10.76
C VAL A 299 15.09 3.38 -10.62
N THR A 300 14.57 2.48 -9.77
CA THR A 300 13.12 2.30 -9.61
C THR A 300 12.45 3.45 -8.87
N ALA A 301 13.13 4.15 -7.97
CA ALA A 301 12.63 5.39 -7.39
C ALA A 301 12.45 6.48 -8.46
N LEU A 302 13.43 6.64 -9.35
CA LEU A 302 13.35 7.62 -10.45
C LEU A 302 12.24 7.26 -11.45
N THR A 303 12.11 5.98 -11.82
CA THR A 303 11.04 5.54 -12.72
C THR A 303 9.67 5.70 -12.09
N LYS A 304 9.50 5.44 -10.79
CA LYS A 304 8.22 5.70 -10.06
C LYS A 304 7.89 7.18 -10.01
N ILE A 305 8.87 8.02 -9.72
CA ILE A 305 8.67 9.47 -9.75
C ILE A 305 8.22 9.91 -11.15
N ALA A 306 8.87 9.40 -12.21
CA ALA A 306 8.50 9.69 -13.59
C ALA A 306 7.09 9.20 -13.93
N THR A 307 6.73 7.96 -13.53
CA THR A 307 5.41 7.37 -13.75
C THR A 307 4.31 8.19 -13.07
N GLY A 308 4.45 8.46 -11.77
CA GLY A 308 3.45 9.23 -11.01
C GLY A 308 3.33 10.67 -11.52
N HIS A 309 4.46 11.30 -11.89
CA HIS A 309 4.45 12.62 -12.52
C HIS A 309 3.69 12.62 -13.86
N TRP A 310 3.93 11.63 -14.71
CA TRP A 310 3.27 11.48 -16.00
C TRP A 310 1.77 11.19 -15.83
N ALA A 311 1.39 10.27 -14.96
CA ALA A 311 0.00 9.93 -14.68
C ALA A 311 -0.79 11.14 -14.16
N ALA A 312 -0.23 11.86 -13.18
CA ALA A 312 -0.84 13.07 -12.65
C ALA A 312 -0.92 14.19 -13.70
N ARG A 313 0.07 14.30 -14.60
CA ARG A 313 0.02 15.23 -15.74
C ARG A 313 -1.13 14.90 -16.68
N ARG A 314 -1.32 13.61 -17.00
CA ARG A 314 -2.42 13.13 -17.85
C ARG A 314 -3.80 13.41 -17.21
N ALA A 315 -3.90 13.33 -15.90
CA ALA A 315 -5.10 13.67 -15.12
C ALA A 315 -5.32 15.19 -14.93
N GLY A 316 -4.55 16.05 -15.58
CA GLY A 316 -4.70 17.51 -15.49
C GLY A 316 -4.24 18.13 -14.17
N ILE A 317 -3.49 17.40 -13.35
CA ILE A 317 -2.97 17.89 -12.06
C ILE A 317 -1.88 18.94 -12.29
N GLY A 318 -1.84 19.96 -11.44
CA GLY A 318 -0.82 21.02 -11.50
C GLY A 318 0.59 20.51 -11.16
N VAL A 319 1.63 21.29 -11.52
CA VAL A 319 3.05 20.88 -11.43
C VAL A 319 3.44 20.37 -10.04
N LYS A 320 3.01 21.06 -8.97
CA LYS A 320 3.31 20.64 -7.58
C LYS A 320 2.73 19.25 -7.26
N GLY A 321 1.46 19.03 -7.60
CA GLY A 321 0.78 17.74 -7.39
C GLY A 321 1.41 16.61 -8.21
N ARG A 322 1.92 16.87 -9.42
CA ARG A 322 2.65 15.87 -10.23
C ARG A 322 3.89 15.34 -9.52
N TRP A 323 4.69 16.24 -8.95
CA TRP A 323 5.90 15.85 -8.20
C TRP A 323 5.54 15.13 -6.91
N ARG A 324 4.48 15.56 -6.21
CA ARG A 324 3.98 14.86 -5.02
C ARG A 324 3.50 13.45 -5.36
N ALA A 325 2.72 13.30 -6.43
CA ALA A 325 2.26 11.98 -6.88
C ALA A 325 3.42 11.03 -7.16
N GLY A 326 4.43 11.49 -7.92
CA GLY A 326 5.61 10.69 -8.21
C GLY A 326 6.41 10.31 -6.96
N GLY A 327 6.70 11.28 -6.10
CA GLY A 327 7.47 11.04 -4.88
C GLY A 327 6.78 10.11 -3.89
N THR A 328 5.45 10.10 -3.86
CA THR A 328 4.66 9.25 -2.96
C THR A 328 4.67 7.78 -3.38
N LEU A 329 4.71 7.48 -4.68
CA LEU A 329 4.68 6.11 -5.21
C LEU A 329 6.01 5.33 -5.05
N VAL A 330 7.06 5.92 -4.50
CA VAL A 330 8.39 5.29 -4.40
C VAL A 330 8.43 4.14 -3.38
N ALA A 331 7.63 4.19 -2.33
CA ALA A 331 7.66 3.20 -1.26
C ALA A 331 7.35 1.78 -1.76
N ARG A 332 8.14 0.80 -1.31
CA ARG A 332 7.93 -0.64 -1.51
C ARG A 332 7.57 -1.28 -0.19
N GLY A 333 6.98 -2.49 -0.21
CA GLY A 333 6.52 -3.11 1.03
C GLY A 333 6.25 -4.60 0.92
N GLU A 334 5.14 -4.99 1.50
CA GLU A 334 4.71 -6.36 1.76
C GLU A 334 4.71 -7.25 0.53
N PHE A 335 4.15 -6.81 -0.58
CA PHE A 335 4.07 -7.63 -1.79
C PHE A 335 5.43 -7.94 -2.41
N SER A 336 6.36 -6.98 -2.39
CA SER A 336 7.73 -7.22 -2.85
C SER A 336 8.39 -8.34 -2.05
N ILE A 337 8.14 -8.39 -0.75
CA ILE A 337 8.64 -9.41 0.18
C ILE A 337 7.94 -10.76 -0.07
N VAL A 338 6.61 -10.76 -0.25
CA VAL A 338 5.84 -11.99 -0.57
C VAL A 338 6.36 -12.63 -1.85
N ILE A 339 6.52 -11.85 -2.92
CA ILE A 339 7.03 -12.34 -4.21
C ILE A 339 8.45 -12.92 -4.06
N ALA A 340 9.33 -12.24 -3.35
CA ALA A 340 10.68 -12.71 -3.09
C ALA A 340 10.67 -13.99 -2.24
N GLY A 341 9.82 -14.06 -1.21
CA GLY A 341 9.65 -15.22 -0.34
C GLY A 341 9.22 -16.48 -1.12
N LEU A 342 8.26 -16.36 -2.03
CA LEU A 342 7.83 -17.46 -2.90
C LEU A 342 9.01 -18.02 -3.73
N ALA A 343 9.85 -17.15 -4.28
CA ALA A 343 10.99 -17.57 -5.08
C ALA A 343 12.10 -18.19 -4.24
N VAL A 344 12.34 -17.71 -3.03
CA VAL A 344 13.30 -18.29 -2.08
C VAL A 344 12.85 -19.69 -1.66
N THR A 345 11.57 -19.86 -1.32
CA THR A 345 10.99 -21.17 -0.97
C THR A 345 11.07 -22.16 -2.12
N ALA A 346 10.93 -21.68 -3.37
CA ALA A 346 11.09 -22.50 -4.57
C ALA A 346 12.57 -22.76 -4.97
N GLY A 347 13.55 -22.22 -4.24
CA GLY A 347 14.98 -22.45 -4.49
C GLY A 347 15.53 -21.79 -5.75
N VAL A 348 14.88 -20.75 -6.30
CA VAL A 348 15.26 -20.12 -7.58
C VAL A 348 16.63 -19.47 -7.51
N GLN A 349 16.89 -18.68 -6.49
CA GLN A 349 18.16 -17.99 -6.30
C GLN A 349 18.36 -17.63 -4.82
N PRO A 350 19.40 -18.13 -4.14
CA PRO A 350 19.63 -17.87 -2.72
C PRO A 350 19.82 -16.40 -2.37
N GLN A 351 20.40 -15.61 -3.28
CA GLN A 351 20.65 -14.17 -3.06
C GLN A 351 19.41 -13.31 -3.23
N LEU A 352 18.32 -13.82 -3.79
CA LEU A 352 17.12 -13.05 -4.10
C LEU A 352 16.41 -12.56 -2.83
N GLY A 353 16.35 -13.39 -1.77
CA GLY A 353 15.79 -13.00 -0.47
C GLY A 353 16.55 -11.84 0.17
N PRO A 354 17.86 -11.97 0.42
CA PRO A 354 18.68 -10.88 0.93
C PRO A 354 18.62 -9.61 0.07
N PHE A 355 18.64 -9.77 -1.25
CA PHE A 355 18.52 -8.66 -2.20
C PHE A 355 17.19 -7.92 -2.07
N ALA A 356 16.08 -8.65 -2.07
CA ALA A 356 14.75 -8.05 -1.94
C ALA A 356 14.58 -7.37 -0.58
N THR A 357 15.11 -7.98 0.50
CA THR A 357 15.11 -7.37 1.83
C THR A 357 15.86 -6.04 1.84
N ALA A 358 17.08 -6.01 1.34
CA ALA A 358 17.88 -4.79 1.25
C ALA A 358 17.16 -3.72 0.40
N TYR A 359 16.63 -4.12 -0.76
CA TYR A 359 15.91 -3.25 -1.68
C TYR A 359 14.66 -2.63 -1.02
N VAL A 360 13.83 -3.45 -0.37
CA VAL A 360 12.61 -2.99 0.30
C VAL A 360 12.95 -2.09 1.49
N LEU A 361 13.94 -2.47 2.34
CA LEU A 361 14.39 -1.65 3.45
C LEU A 361 14.81 -0.24 2.99
N ILE A 362 15.60 -0.17 1.92
CA ILE A 362 16.04 1.11 1.34
C ILE A 362 14.81 1.93 0.93
N LEU A 363 13.86 1.36 0.20
CA LEU A 363 12.73 2.10 -0.36
C LEU A 363 11.61 2.39 0.64
N VAL A 364 11.44 1.58 1.69
CA VAL A 364 10.52 1.90 2.79
C VAL A 364 11.02 3.09 3.60
N VAL A 365 12.34 3.28 3.73
CA VAL A 365 12.94 4.45 4.38
C VAL A 365 12.92 5.66 3.43
N ILE A 366 13.32 5.47 2.18
CA ILE A 366 13.40 6.57 1.19
C ILE A 366 12.01 7.05 0.75
N GLY A 367 10.99 6.16 0.66
CA GLY A 367 9.64 6.49 0.21
C GLY A 367 9.00 7.68 0.93
N PRO A 368 8.88 7.68 2.27
CA PRO A 368 8.39 8.84 3.01
C PRO A 368 9.20 10.11 2.80
N LEU A 369 10.53 9.99 2.65
CA LEU A 369 11.41 11.12 2.37
C LEU A 369 11.17 11.69 0.96
N THR A 370 11.04 10.83 -0.05
CA THR A 370 10.69 11.28 -1.41
C THR A 370 9.32 11.92 -1.46
N ALA A 371 8.31 11.34 -0.82
CA ALA A 371 6.98 11.93 -0.71
C ALA A 371 7.03 13.34 -0.13
N ARG A 372 7.84 13.57 0.90
CA ARG A 372 7.97 14.86 1.57
C ARG A 372 8.77 15.88 0.77
N TYR A 373 9.89 15.48 0.15
CA TYR A 373 10.89 16.40 -0.39
C TYR A 373 10.89 16.55 -1.90
N THR A 374 10.24 15.67 -2.67
CA THR A 374 10.26 15.74 -4.15
C THR A 374 9.68 17.05 -4.68
N GLU A 375 8.58 17.56 -4.13
CA GLU A 375 7.98 18.84 -4.53
C GLU A 375 8.90 20.03 -4.24
N PRO A 376 9.39 20.26 -3.00
CA PRO A 376 10.25 21.40 -2.70
C PRO A 376 11.55 21.37 -3.51
N VAL A 377 12.16 20.20 -3.69
CA VAL A 377 13.37 20.04 -4.51
C VAL A 377 13.10 20.40 -5.96
N ALA A 378 12.04 19.88 -6.56
CA ALA A 378 11.66 20.18 -7.94
C ALA A 378 11.35 21.69 -8.13
N THR A 379 10.64 22.29 -7.17
CA THR A 379 10.35 23.74 -7.20
C THR A 379 11.61 24.58 -7.11
N TYR A 380 12.55 24.18 -6.26
CA TYR A 380 13.84 24.86 -6.14
C TYR A 380 14.67 24.78 -7.44
N LEU A 381 14.74 23.59 -8.04
CA LEU A 381 15.48 23.38 -9.29
C LEU A 381 14.88 24.15 -10.48
N THR A 382 13.54 24.21 -10.57
CA THR A 382 12.86 24.96 -11.63
C THR A 382 13.05 26.47 -11.47
N ARG A 383 13.02 26.99 -10.23
CA ARG A 383 13.30 28.41 -9.96
C ARG A 383 14.73 28.78 -10.31
N ARG A 384 15.72 27.94 -10.01
CA ARG A 384 17.12 28.19 -10.40
C ARG A 384 17.31 28.21 -11.91
N ARG A 385 16.64 27.33 -12.67
CA ARG A 385 16.70 27.34 -14.15
C ARG A 385 16.08 28.60 -14.75
N ALA A 386 15.04 29.15 -14.17
CA ALA A 386 14.42 30.40 -14.60
C ALA A 386 15.26 31.64 -14.23
N ALA A 387 16.14 31.52 -13.20
CA ALA A 387 17.01 32.63 -12.76
C ALA A 387 18.36 32.70 -13.45
N VAL A 388 18.70 31.78 -14.38
CA VAL A 388 19.90 31.91 -15.24
C VAL A 388 19.53 32.88 -16.36
N PRO A 389 20.09 34.12 -16.41
CA PRO A 389 19.82 35.07 -17.49
C PRO A 389 20.35 34.44 -18.78
N LEU A 390 19.48 34.29 -19.79
CA LEU A 390 19.93 34.14 -21.16
C LEU A 390 20.87 35.31 -21.45
N GLY A 391 22.13 35.00 -21.74
CA GLY A 391 23.18 35.94 -21.99
C GLY A 391 22.70 37.05 -22.94
N LYS A 392 23.03 38.30 -22.61
CA LYS A 392 22.83 39.47 -23.40
C LYS A 392 23.43 39.27 -24.79
N GLY A 393 22.63 38.77 -25.72
CA GLY A 393 22.84 38.99 -27.15
C GLY A 393 22.28 40.35 -27.44
N GLY A 394 23.15 41.33 -27.54
CA GLY A 394 22.77 42.66 -27.94
C GLY A 394 22.23 42.67 -29.37
N ASN A 395 21.04 43.23 -29.56
CA ASN A 395 20.63 43.94 -30.75
C ASN A 395 19.69 45.04 -30.28
N THR A 396 20.27 46.20 -30.14
CA THR A 396 19.56 47.48 -30.07
C THR A 396 18.91 47.72 -31.42
N VAL A 397 17.60 47.71 -31.47
CA VAL A 397 16.82 48.32 -32.54
C VAL A 397 16.37 49.70 -32.02
N PRO A 398 16.78 50.80 -32.65
CA PRO A 398 16.31 52.13 -32.24
C PRO A 398 15.00 52.46 -32.93
N GLY A 399 14.06 52.98 -32.16
CA GLY A 399 13.04 53.89 -32.65
C GLY A 399 11.67 53.29 -32.95
N ALA A 400 10.75 53.43 -32.03
CA ALA A 400 9.35 53.72 -32.35
C ALA A 400 8.72 54.46 -31.14
N GLY A 401 8.16 55.61 -31.44
CA GLY A 401 7.79 56.69 -30.57
C GLY A 401 6.68 56.43 -29.56
N CYS A 402 6.68 57.33 -28.62
CA CYS A 402 5.57 57.59 -27.71
C CYS A 402 4.24 57.74 -28.44
N LEU A 403 3.20 57.09 -27.99
CA LEU A 403 1.81 57.49 -28.14
C LEU A 403 1.15 57.59 -26.75
N PRO A 404 0.29 58.60 -26.57
CA PRO A 404 -0.13 59.05 -25.25
C PRO A 404 -1.37 58.31 -24.70
N ASP A 405 -1.58 58.57 -23.42
CA ASP A 405 -2.69 58.18 -22.57
C ASP A 405 -4.07 58.17 -23.25
N ALA A 406 -4.82 57.11 -23.08
CA ALA A 406 -6.24 57.07 -23.40
C ALA A 406 -7.05 56.90 -22.10
N GLU A 407 -7.86 57.88 -21.92
CA GLU A 407 -8.80 58.16 -20.81
C GLU A 407 -9.73 57.02 -20.45
N ALA A 408 -10.08 57.04 -19.18
CA ALA A 408 -11.20 56.32 -18.56
C ALA A 408 -12.53 56.63 -19.28
N VAL A 409 -13.26 55.60 -19.70
CA VAL A 409 -14.68 55.69 -20.03
C VAL A 409 -15.44 54.78 -19.08
N SER A 410 -16.13 55.44 -18.17
CA SER A 410 -17.25 54.90 -17.38
C SER A 410 -18.47 54.76 -18.29
N GLY A 411 -19.06 53.59 -18.33
CA GLY A 411 -20.33 53.37 -19.01
C GLY A 411 -21.03 52.14 -18.42
N ALA A 412 -21.86 52.38 -17.43
CA ALA A 412 -22.79 51.43 -16.92
C ALA A 412 -23.97 51.30 -17.89
N GLU A 413 -24.27 50.07 -18.34
CA GLU A 413 -25.60 49.74 -18.83
C GLU A 413 -26.10 48.46 -18.13
N ALA A 414 -27.18 48.62 -17.40
CA ALA A 414 -27.92 47.60 -16.69
C ALA A 414 -28.80 46.81 -17.66
N VAL A 415 -28.74 45.48 -17.60
CA VAL A 415 -29.72 44.58 -18.20
C VAL A 415 -30.59 44.01 -17.05
N PRO A 416 -31.92 44.15 -17.08
CA PRO A 416 -32.79 43.60 -16.06
C PRO A 416 -33.27 42.19 -16.39
N GLY A 417 -33.33 41.32 -15.38
CA GLY A 417 -34.15 40.13 -15.39
C GLY A 417 -33.44 38.82 -15.11
N ALA A 418 -33.30 38.46 -13.84
CA ALA A 418 -33.28 37.07 -13.40
C ALA A 418 -33.83 37.01 -11.96
N GLU A 419 -34.91 36.30 -11.80
CA GLU A 419 -35.68 36.08 -10.58
C GLU A 419 -34.84 35.43 -9.49
N ALA A 420 -35.03 35.92 -8.27
CA ALA A 420 -34.49 35.36 -7.03
C ALA A 420 -35.18 34.03 -6.71
N VAL A 421 -34.46 32.95 -6.68
CA VAL A 421 -34.88 31.69 -6.02
C VAL A 421 -34.32 31.70 -4.63
N SER A 422 -35.25 31.78 -3.65
CA SER A 422 -35.01 31.67 -2.21
C SER A 422 -34.43 30.32 -1.84
N GLY A 423 -33.27 30.34 -1.14
CA GLY A 423 -32.68 29.16 -0.52
C GLY A 423 -33.37 28.82 0.83
N PRO A 424 -33.22 27.56 1.28
CA PRO A 424 -33.92 27.12 2.49
C PRO A 424 -33.25 27.55 3.79
N GLU A 425 -34.11 27.78 4.76
CA GLU A 425 -33.88 28.19 6.13
C GLU A 425 -32.85 27.34 6.89
N ALA A 426 -32.01 28.03 7.66
CA ALA A 426 -31.16 27.42 8.69
C ALA A 426 -32.05 26.95 9.87
N VAL A 427 -32.07 25.64 10.08
CA VAL A 427 -32.65 25.03 11.29
C VAL A 427 -31.68 25.24 12.44
N ALA A 428 -32.05 26.04 13.40
CA ALA A 428 -31.36 26.23 14.66
C ALA A 428 -31.57 24.99 15.55
N VAL A 429 -30.48 24.29 15.86
CA VAL A 429 -30.48 23.24 16.89
C VAL A 429 -30.53 23.89 18.27
N HIS A 430 -31.66 23.69 18.97
CA HIS A 430 -31.90 24.09 20.33
C HIS A 430 -31.14 23.17 21.30
N VAL A 431 -30.18 23.71 22.05
CA VAL A 431 -29.50 23.05 23.16
C VAL A 431 -30.27 23.37 24.42
N PRO A 432 -30.76 22.39 25.20
CA PRO A 432 -31.43 22.70 26.49
C PRO A 432 -30.37 22.93 27.58
N ASP A 433 -30.60 24.01 28.33
CA ASP A 433 -29.88 24.47 29.52
C ASP A 433 -30.10 23.51 30.71
N PRO A 434 -29.06 23.17 31.51
CA PRO A 434 -29.25 22.42 32.74
C PRO A 434 -29.65 23.34 33.89
N GLY A 435 -30.90 23.24 34.34
CA GLY A 435 -31.41 23.92 35.52
C GLY A 435 -30.79 23.36 36.83
N PRO A 436 -30.80 24.19 37.90
CA PRO A 436 -30.04 23.94 39.12
C PRO A 436 -30.81 23.17 40.20
N GLY A 437 -30.07 22.30 40.89
CA GLY A 437 -30.11 22.06 42.32
C GLY A 437 -31.26 21.31 42.94
N SER A 438 -30.95 20.28 43.67
CA SER A 438 -31.26 20.23 45.12
C SER A 438 -30.49 19.12 45.80
N ALA A 439 -29.88 19.51 46.90
CA ALA A 439 -29.17 18.65 47.83
C ALA A 439 -30.14 17.92 48.78
N SER A 440 -29.58 16.96 49.54
CA SER A 440 -30.03 16.23 50.72
C SER A 440 -30.74 14.91 50.40
N ASP A 441 -30.34 13.80 50.94
CA ASP A 441 -30.07 13.34 52.29
C ASP A 441 -29.48 11.94 52.24
N ARG A 442 -28.41 11.71 52.96
CA ARG A 442 -28.18 10.86 54.15
C ARG A 442 -28.70 9.43 54.14
N VAL A 443 -27.73 8.62 54.56
CA VAL A 443 -27.79 7.52 55.57
C VAL A 443 -27.78 6.09 55.05
N SER A 444 -26.62 5.42 55.26
CA SER A 444 -26.37 4.29 56.16
C SER A 444 -27.02 2.94 55.78
N ASP A 445 -26.31 1.96 55.63
CA ASP A 445 -25.88 0.79 56.46
C ASP A 445 -25.52 -0.37 55.55
N ALA A 446 -24.35 -0.85 55.66
CA ALA A 446 -23.86 -1.95 56.48
C ALA A 446 -24.49 -3.32 56.14
N ASP A 447 -23.59 -4.25 55.87
CA ASP A 447 -23.59 -5.70 56.22
C ASP A 447 -24.27 -6.74 55.33
N ARG A 448 -23.40 -7.72 55.08
CA ARG A 448 -23.60 -9.21 54.95
C ARG A 448 -23.94 -9.79 53.58
N VAL A 449 -23.09 -10.53 53.15
CA VAL A 449 -22.64 -11.95 53.01
C VAL A 449 -21.79 -12.06 51.78
#